data_5eb115992393008875b047049e009b36
#
_entry.id   5eb115992393008875b047049e009b36
#
_cell.length_a   1.000
_cell.length_b   1.000
_cell.length_c   1.000
_cell.angle_alpha   90.00
_cell.angle_beta   90.00
_cell.angle_gamma   90.00
#
_symmetry.space_group_name_H-M   'P 1'
#
loop_
_entity.id
_entity.type
_entity.pdbx_description
1 polymer ?
#
loop_
_entity_poly.entity_id
_entity_poly.type
_entity_poly.pdbx_seq_one_letter_code
_entity_poly.pdbx_strand_id
1 'polypeptide(L)'
;MRSLLLLVVSLIAAACLLPACRDEKKVDVAARLNPAGMPTMRSENVATLISDSGVPQYKIVTPLWLVYDNTDTPYWHFPKGIYLRKYDPFLNVVASVAADSARYFKNQALWKLDGHVELHQAPKRLFMTSQLFWNQRRQELYSDSFIHIETETHMLEGYGFVSDEHLVSYRIKKPTGIFPVDRKSLSGGGAPAPVEAREVPPPPASQRVMPENQ
;
A
#
# COMPACT_ATOMS: atom_id res chain seq x y z
N MET A 1 28.47 53.88 -59.43
CA MET A 1 28.26 54.08 -57.94
C MET A 1 26.95 53.62 -57.41
N ARG A 2 25.76 53.91 -58.03
CA ARG A 2 24.41 53.47 -57.55
C ARG A 2 24.27 51.96 -57.54
N SER A 3 24.79 51.22 -58.53
CA SER A 3 24.68 49.73 -58.56
C SER A 3 25.49 49.05 -57.44
N LEU A 4 26.66 49.61 -57.10
CA LEU A 4 27.53 49.11 -56.05
C LEU A 4 26.84 49.29 -54.67
N LEU A 5 26.17 50.42 -54.47
CA LEU A 5 25.42 50.73 -53.23
C LEU A 5 24.24 49.75 -53.03
N LEU A 6 23.51 49.41 -54.09
CA LEU A 6 22.41 48.46 -54.05
C LEU A 6 22.89 47.04 -53.72
N LEU A 7 24.04 46.64 -54.23
CA LEU A 7 24.64 45.33 -53.90
C LEU A 7 25.08 45.25 -52.45
N VAL A 8 25.68 46.30 -51.92
CA VAL A 8 26.08 46.35 -50.49
C VAL A 8 24.88 46.31 -49.56
N VAL A 9 23.81 47.05 -49.87
CA VAL A 9 22.55 47.01 -49.06
C VAL A 9 21.90 45.67 -49.11
N SER A 10 21.86 44.97 -50.29
CA SER A 10 21.34 43.64 -50.44
C SER A 10 22.13 42.60 -49.63
N LEU A 11 23.44 42.72 -49.59
CA LEU A 11 24.33 41.82 -48.82
C LEU A 11 24.16 42.00 -47.32
N ILE A 12 23.96 43.21 -46.83
CA ILE A 12 23.71 43.52 -45.42
C ILE A 12 22.32 43.01 -45.03
N ALA A 13 21.29 43.19 -45.87
CA ALA A 13 19.97 42.66 -45.64
C ALA A 13 19.94 41.13 -45.57
N ALA A 14 20.71 40.44 -46.42
CA ALA A 14 20.85 39.00 -46.41
C ALA A 14 21.59 38.48 -45.15
N ALA A 15 22.55 39.23 -44.64
CA ALA A 15 23.27 38.88 -43.38
C ALA A 15 22.40 39.00 -42.13
N CYS A 16 21.38 39.88 -42.14
CA CYS A 16 20.45 40.05 -41.01
C CYS A 16 19.36 38.96 -40.95
N LEU A 17 19.22 38.15 -42.02
CA LEU A 17 18.21 37.07 -42.08
C LEU A 17 18.73 35.71 -41.61
N LEU A 18 20.00 35.62 -41.18
CA LEU A 18 20.49 34.39 -40.56
C LEU A 18 19.81 34.25 -39.18
N PRO A 19 18.92 33.24 -38.98
CA PRO A 19 18.41 32.97 -37.67
C PRO A 19 19.57 32.57 -36.76
N ALA A 20 19.88 33.39 -35.78
CA ALA A 20 20.76 33.01 -34.70
C ALA A 20 20.05 31.90 -33.92
N CYS A 21 20.27 30.64 -34.32
CA CYS A 21 19.99 29.49 -33.45
C CYS A 21 20.83 29.69 -32.18
N ARG A 22 20.23 30.32 -31.20
CA ARG A 22 20.73 30.29 -29.84
C ARG A 22 20.55 28.85 -29.39
N ASP A 23 21.63 28.08 -29.28
CA ASP A 23 21.67 26.86 -28.52
C ASP A 23 21.25 27.21 -27.07
N GLU A 24 19.98 27.12 -26.77
CA GLU A 24 19.54 27.00 -25.38
C GLU A 24 20.29 25.79 -24.84
N LYS A 25 21.25 26.02 -23.96
CA LYS A 25 21.82 24.98 -23.13
C LYS A 25 20.66 24.25 -22.51
N LYS A 26 20.25 23.13 -23.09
CA LYS A 26 19.31 22.20 -22.47
C LYS A 26 19.96 21.85 -21.14
N VAL A 27 19.49 22.49 -20.08
CA VAL A 27 19.84 22.08 -18.73
C VAL A 27 19.40 20.63 -18.65
N ASP A 28 20.37 19.73 -18.59
CA ASP A 28 20.10 18.31 -18.51
C ASP A 28 19.48 18.03 -17.14
N VAL A 29 18.16 18.29 -17.05
CA VAL A 29 17.36 18.08 -15.84
C VAL A 29 17.40 16.59 -15.46
N ALA A 30 17.57 15.72 -16.46
CA ALA A 30 17.69 14.28 -16.24
C ALA A 30 18.96 13.92 -15.45
N ALA A 31 20.07 14.67 -15.61
CA ALA A 31 21.30 14.43 -14.86
C ALA A 31 21.22 14.84 -13.38
N ARG A 32 20.23 15.67 -13.00
CA ARG A 32 20.00 16.10 -11.62
C ARG A 32 18.93 15.29 -10.90
N LEU A 33 18.13 14.54 -11.63
CA LEU A 33 17.10 13.67 -11.07
C LEU A 33 17.72 12.30 -10.86
N ASN A 34 17.76 11.82 -9.62
CA ASN A 34 18.09 10.43 -9.34
C ASN A 34 16.91 9.54 -9.78
N PRO A 35 16.99 8.83 -10.93
CA PRO A 35 15.86 8.04 -11.44
C PRO A 35 15.40 6.95 -10.46
N ALA A 36 16.32 6.46 -9.62
CA ALA A 36 16.02 5.46 -8.59
C ALA A 36 15.14 6.00 -7.47
N GLY A 37 15.17 7.32 -7.24
CA GLY A 37 14.34 7.98 -6.23
C GLY A 37 12.95 8.39 -6.71
N MET A 38 12.65 8.27 -8.02
CA MET A 38 11.39 8.70 -8.61
C MET A 38 10.50 7.50 -8.94
N PRO A 39 9.20 7.55 -8.62
CA PRO A 39 8.28 6.50 -9.03
C PRO A 39 8.13 6.51 -10.56
N THR A 40 8.14 5.32 -11.16
CA THR A 40 7.86 5.11 -12.60
C THR A 40 6.38 5.25 -12.91
N MET A 41 5.52 5.04 -11.90
CA MET A 41 4.08 5.25 -11.98
C MET A 41 3.57 5.85 -10.68
N ARG A 42 2.63 6.79 -10.79
CA ARG A 42 1.86 7.36 -9.70
C ARG A 42 0.37 7.31 -10.07
N SER A 43 -0.44 6.68 -9.23
CA SER A 43 -1.88 6.62 -9.42
C SER A 43 -2.58 6.99 -8.12
N GLU A 44 -3.65 7.78 -8.21
CA GLU A 44 -4.43 8.25 -7.07
C GLU A 44 -5.84 7.65 -7.10
N ASN A 45 -6.41 7.43 -5.89
CA ASN A 45 -7.77 6.91 -5.71
C ASN A 45 -8.00 5.61 -6.52
N VAL A 46 -7.12 4.64 -6.32
CA VAL A 46 -7.11 3.39 -7.08
C VAL A 46 -8.02 2.36 -6.43
N ALA A 47 -8.86 1.75 -7.25
CA ALA A 47 -9.56 0.51 -6.95
C ALA A 47 -9.30 -0.47 -8.09
N THR A 48 -8.58 -1.56 -7.82
CA THR A 48 -8.19 -2.53 -8.85
C THR A 48 -8.44 -3.97 -8.41
N LEU A 49 -8.75 -4.82 -9.38
CA LEU A 49 -8.86 -6.26 -9.21
C LEU A 49 -7.62 -6.93 -9.77
N ILE A 50 -7.05 -7.86 -9.01
CA ILE A 50 -6.00 -8.76 -9.46
C ILE A 50 -6.64 -10.12 -9.70
N SER A 51 -6.58 -10.58 -10.94
CA SER A 51 -7.17 -11.85 -11.36
C SER A 51 -6.08 -12.82 -11.79
N ASP A 52 -6.31 -14.10 -11.54
CA ASP A 52 -5.54 -15.19 -12.12
C ASP A 52 -6.47 -16.02 -12.99
N SER A 53 -6.05 -16.25 -14.25
CA SER A 53 -6.82 -17.03 -15.23
C SER A 53 -8.28 -16.57 -15.37
N GLY A 54 -8.52 -15.24 -15.26
CA GLY A 54 -9.85 -14.63 -15.37
C GLY A 54 -10.68 -14.64 -14.08
N VAL A 55 -10.20 -15.29 -13.00
CA VAL A 55 -10.88 -15.32 -11.70
C VAL A 55 -10.28 -14.27 -10.78
N PRO A 56 -11.07 -13.29 -10.27
CA PRO A 56 -10.59 -12.32 -9.30
C PRO A 56 -10.07 -13.00 -8.04
N GLN A 57 -8.82 -12.71 -7.68
CA GLN A 57 -8.17 -13.24 -6.49
C GLN A 57 -8.13 -12.18 -5.38
N TYR A 58 -7.83 -10.93 -5.77
CA TYR A 58 -7.68 -9.82 -4.83
C TYR A 58 -8.30 -8.55 -5.36
N LYS A 59 -8.82 -7.72 -4.46
CA LYS A 59 -9.17 -6.30 -4.71
C LYS A 59 -8.28 -5.43 -3.85
N ILE A 60 -7.60 -4.46 -4.47
CA ILE A 60 -6.82 -3.44 -3.78
C ILE A 60 -7.54 -2.11 -3.90
N VAL A 61 -7.70 -1.41 -2.78
CA VAL A 61 -8.19 -0.03 -2.71
C VAL A 61 -7.16 0.79 -1.96
N THR A 62 -6.73 1.91 -2.55
CA THR A 62 -5.72 2.79 -1.95
C THR A 62 -5.87 4.22 -2.46
N PRO A 63 -5.64 5.24 -1.60
CA PRO A 63 -5.62 6.64 -2.04
C PRO A 63 -4.43 6.97 -2.94
N LEU A 64 -3.31 6.26 -2.79
CA LEU A 64 -2.09 6.53 -3.55
C LEU A 64 -1.27 5.26 -3.76
N TRP A 65 -0.98 4.97 -5.03
CA TRP A 65 -0.10 3.87 -5.45
C TRP A 65 1.08 4.43 -6.22
N LEU A 66 2.27 4.15 -5.74
CA LEU A 66 3.54 4.49 -6.36
C LEU A 66 4.27 3.22 -6.78
N VAL A 67 4.81 3.20 -7.99
CA VAL A 67 5.62 2.08 -8.49
C VAL A 67 7.06 2.56 -8.68
N TYR A 68 8.00 1.80 -8.18
CA TYR A 68 9.43 2.04 -8.29
C TYR A 68 10.08 0.85 -8.99
N ASP A 69 10.22 0.93 -10.33
CA ASP A 69 10.82 -0.14 -11.13
C ASP A 69 12.32 0.08 -11.38
N ASN A 70 12.80 1.32 -11.29
CA ASN A 70 14.19 1.70 -11.53
C ASN A 70 15.05 1.69 -10.27
N THR A 71 14.86 0.67 -9.42
CA THR A 71 15.62 0.45 -8.18
C THR A 71 16.21 -0.96 -8.18
N ASP A 72 17.26 -1.18 -7.39
CA ASP A 72 17.88 -2.52 -7.24
C ASP A 72 16.85 -3.56 -6.76
N THR A 73 15.88 -3.12 -5.98
CA THR A 73 14.76 -3.94 -5.51
C THR A 73 13.46 -3.28 -5.91
N PRO A 74 12.89 -3.61 -7.09
CA PRO A 74 11.62 -3.03 -7.55
C PRO A 74 10.48 -3.30 -6.58
N TYR A 75 9.67 -2.24 -6.27
CA TYR A 75 8.58 -2.36 -5.32
C TYR A 75 7.41 -1.44 -5.66
N TRP A 76 6.25 -1.81 -5.16
CA TRP A 76 5.07 -0.94 -5.07
C TRP A 76 5.03 -0.32 -3.68
N HIS A 77 4.56 0.91 -3.58
CA HIS A 77 4.42 1.62 -2.32
C HIS A 77 3.03 2.26 -2.21
N PHE A 78 2.40 2.05 -1.09
CA PHE A 78 1.07 2.55 -0.73
C PHE A 78 1.20 3.44 0.53
N PRO A 79 1.67 4.70 0.39
CA PRO A 79 2.05 5.52 1.56
C PRO A 79 0.88 6.13 2.32
N LYS A 80 -0.35 6.07 1.78
CA LYS A 80 -1.56 6.69 2.35
C LYS A 80 -2.63 5.68 2.74
N GLY A 81 -2.19 4.45 3.05
CA GLY A 81 -3.07 3.36 3.41
C GLY A 81 -3.39 2.42 2.26
N ILE A 82 -3.76 1.21 2.64
CA ILE A 82 -4.19 0.15 1.74
C ILE A 82 -5.35 -0.61 2.37
N TYR A 83 -6.29 -1.02 1.54
CA TYR A 83 -7.30 -2.01 1.88
C TYR A 83 -7.29 -3.09 0.81
N LEU A 84 -7.02 -4.33 1.23
CA LEU A 84 -6.94 -5.49 0.36
C LEU A 84 -8.00 -6.51 0.76
N ARG A 85 -8.73 -7.06 -0.20
CA ARG A 85 -9.65 -8.19 -0.02
C ARG A 85 -9.15 -9.40 -0.80
N LYS A 86 -9.22 -10.57 -0.19
CA LYS A 86 -8.99 -11.87 -0.84
C LYS A 86 -10.34 -12.52 -1.10
N TYR A 87 -10.52 -13.06 -2.29
CA TYR A 87 -11.75 -13.76 -2.69
C TYR A 87 -11.48 -15.26 -2.85
N ASP A 88 -12.54 -16.04 -2.64
CA ASP A 88 -12.59 -17.43 -3.09
C ASP A 88 -13.03 -17.53 -4.57
N PRO A 89 -13.03 -18.71 -5.18
CA PRO A 89 -13.51 -18.90 -6.56
C PRO A 89 -14.98 -18.54 -6.78
N PHE A 90 -15.78 -18.42 -5.71
CA PHE A 90 -17.19 -18.04 -5.74
C PHE A 90 -17.40 -16.54 -5.49
N LEU A 91 -16.31 -15.76 -5.44
CA LEU A 91 -16.28 -14.32 -5.17
C LEU A 91 -16.72 -13.92 -3.75
N ASN A 92 -16.73 -14.85 -2.80
CA ASN A 92 -16.91 -14.49 -1.39
C ASN A 92 -15.61 -13.91 -0.84
N VAL A 93 -15.72 -12.91 0.05
CA VAL A 93 -14.56 -12.37 0.76
C VAL A 93 -14.16 -13.35 1.85
N VAL A 94 -12.99 -13.97 1.71
CA VAL A 94 -12.45 -14.92 2.71
C VAL A 94 -11.48 -14.26 3.69
N ALA A 95 -10.85 -13.17 3.27
CA ALA A 95 -10.00 -12.36 4.14
C ALA A 95 -9.95 -10.91 3.65
N SER A 96 -9.68 -9.99 4.57
CA SER A 96 -9.34 -8.61 4.22
C SER A 96 -8.28 -8.07 5.17
N VAL A 97 -7.44 -7.17 4.67
CA VAL A 97 -6.42 -6.50 5.46
C VAL A 97 -6.43 -5.01 5.18
N ALA A 98 -6.34 -4.20 6.25
CA ALA A 98 -6.12 -2.77 6.21
C ALA A 98 -4.78 -2.44 6.88
N ALA A 99 -4.12 -1.38 6.43
CA ALA A 99 -2.91 -0.84 7.05
C ALA A 99 -2.73 0.64 6.68
N ASP A 100 -1.97 1.39 7.49
CA ASP A 100 -1.67 2.80 7.23
C ASP A 100 -0.75 2.97 6.02
N SER A 101 0.14 2.01 5.80
CA SER A 101 0.99 1.94 4.62
C SER A 101 1.38 0.51 4.26
N ALA A 102 1.77 0.30 3.00
CA ALA A 102 2.28 -0.99 2.57
C ALA A 102 3.35 -0.85 1.49
N ARG A 103 4.20 -1.87 1.39
CA ARG A 103 5.14 -2.09 0.29
C ARG A 103 5.04 -3.52 -0.22
N TYR A 104 5.12 -3.68 -1.53
CA TYR A 104 5.20 -4.98 -2.17
C TYR A 104 6.50 -5.10 -2.95
N PHE A 105 7.40 -5.94 -2.50
CA PHE A 105 8.69 -6.21 -3.14
C PHE A 105 8.52 -7.30 -4.20
N LYS A 106 8.51 -6.91 -5.47
CA LYS A 106 8.18 -7.78 -6.61
C LYS A 106 9.07 -9.02 -6.68
N ASN A 107 10.39 -8.83 -6.61
CA ASN A 107 11.36 -9.90 -6.73
C ASN A 107 11.33 -10.90 -5.58
N GLN A 108 10.80 -10.51 -4.44
CA GLN A 108 10.70 -11.34 -3.24
C GLN A 108 9.30 -11.93 -3.06
N ALA A 109 8.30 -11.44 -3.81
CA ALA A 109 6.88 -11.70 -3.61
C ALA A 109 6.48 -11.48 -2.13
N LEU A 110 6.98 -10.38 -1.55
CA LEU A 110 6.87 -10.04 -0.13
C LEU A 110 6.08 -8.75 0.04
N TRP A 111 4.98 -8.85 0.76
CA TRP A 111 4.26 -7.70 1.29
C TRP A 111 4.81 -7.34 2.66
N LYS A 112 4.98 -6.06 2.90
CA LYS A 112 5.21 -5.45 4.20
C LYS A 112 4.11 -4.43 4.44
N LEU A 113 3.35 -4.61 5.50
CA LEU A 113 2.29 -3.70 5.94
C LEU A 113 2.72 -3.08 7.26
N ASP A 114 2.57 -1.77 7.38
CA ASP A 114 3.00 -0.99 8.54
C ASP A 114 1.86 -0.08 9.02
N GLY A 115 1.73 0.07 10.33
CA GLY A 115 0.78 0.93 11.03
C GLY A 115 -0.64 0.36 11.05
N HIS A 116 -1.24 0.23 12.23
CA HIS A 116 -2.62 -0.19 12.48
C HIS A 116 -3.09 -1.32 11.53
N VAL A 117 -2.28 -2.38 11.45
CA VAL A 117 -2.60 -3.51 10.59
C VAL A 117 -3.75 -4.30 11.21
N GLU A 118 -4.88 -4.35 10.51
CA GLU A 118 -6.05 -5.14 10.85
C GLU A 118 -6.31 -6.17 9.76
N LEU A 119 -6.24 -7.46 10.12
CA LEU A 119 -6.52 -8.55 9.22
C LEU A 119 -7.75 -9.29 9.73
N HIS A 120 -8.80 -9.28 8.92
CA HIS A 120 -10.03 -10.03 9.16
C HIS A 120 -10.03 -11.30 8.32
N GLN A 121 -10.39 -12.41 8.93
CA GLN A 121 -10.57 -13.69 8.25
C GLN A 121 -11.92 -14.32 8.62
N ALA A 122 -12.63 -14.82 7.60
CA ALA A 122 -13.84 -15.60 7.83
C ALA A 122 -13.51 -16.91 8.58
N PRO A 123 -14.38 -17.39 9.51
CA PRO A 123 -15.68 -16.83 9.92
C PRO A 123 -15.62 -15.88 11.09
N LYS A 124 -14.74 -15.24 11.60
CA LYS A 124 -14.70 -14.27 12.71
C LYS A 124 -13.35 -14.33 13.45
N ARG A 125 -12.28 -14.16 12.70
CA ARG A 125 -10.96 -13.98 13.28
C ARG A 125 -10.47 -12.58 12.94
N LEU A 126 -9.93 -11.91 13.94
CA LEU A 126 -9.32 -10.60 13.82
C LEU A 126 -7.89 -10.67 14.34
N PHE A 127 -6.96 -10.17 13.55
CA PHE A 127 -5.54 -10.06 13.89
C PHE A 127 -5.16 -8.58 13.81
N MET A 128 -4.65 -8.02 14.90
CA MET A 128 -4.21 -6.63 14.97
C MET A 128 -2.75 -6.56 15.36
N THR A 129 -1.96 -5.79 14.61
CA THR A 129 -0.54 -5.60 14.87
C THR A 129 -0.06 -4.27 14.29
N SER A 130 1.12 -3.80 14.68
CA SER A 130 1.73 -2.60 14.09
C SER A 130 2.51 -2.89 12.81
N GLN A 131 2.86 -4.15 12.54
CA GLN A 131 3.57 -4.56 11.34
C GLN A 131 3.23 -6.00 10.98
N LEU A 132 3.07 -6.28 9.68
CA LEU A 132 2.82 -7.62 9.15
C LEU A 132 3.60 -7.84 7.86
N PHE A 133 4.24 -8.99 7.77
CA PHE A 133 4.85 -9.48 6.54
C PHE A 133 4.04 -10.63 5.98
N TRP A 134 3.80 -10.63 4.66
CA TRP A 134 3.23 -11.75 3.94
C TRP A 134 4.16 -12.17 2.81
N ASN A 135 4.78 -13.31 2.98
CA ASN A 135 5.66 -13.91 1.98
C ASN A 135 4.86 -14.91 1.13
N GLN A 136 4.49 -14.51 -0.07
CA GLN A 136 3.67 -15.33 -0.97
C GLN A 136 4.41 -16.59 -1.45
N ARG A 137 5.74 -16.54 -1.61
CA ARG A 137 6.52 -17.73 -2.04
C ARG A 137 6.59 -18.79 -0.95
N ARG A 138 6.67 -18.37 0.30
CA ARG A 138 6.71 -19.25 1.46
C ARG A 138 5.33 -19.59 2.00
N GLN A 139 4.30 -18.93 1.46
CA GLN A 139 2.92 -19.03 1.94
C GLN A 139 2.82 -18.78 3.45
N GLU A 140 3.53 -17.76 3.93
CA GLU A 140 3.72 -17.47 5.34
C GLU A 140 3.39 -16.01 5.66
N LEU A 141 2.64 -15.79 6.75
CA LEU A 141 2.48 -14.49 7.39
C LEU A 141 3.30 -14.47 8.67
N TYR A 142 4.00 -13.36 8.92
CA TYR A 142 4.76 -13.22 10.16
C TYR A 142 4.87 -11.76 10.62
N SER A 143 5.09 -11.58 11.91
CA SER A 143 5.37 -10.31 12.55
C SER A 143 6.32 -10.53 13.71
N ASP A 144 7.18 -9.56 13.99
CA ASP A 144 7.98 -9.52 15.22
C ASP A 144 7.40 -8.54 16.25
N SER A 145 6.37 -7.77 15.86
CA SER A 145 5.67 -6.81 16.71
C SER A 145 4.69 -7.49 17.66
N PHE A 146 4.10 -6.68 18.55
CA PHE A 146 2.97 -7.11 19.36
C PHE A 146 1.79 -7.48 18.44
N ILE A 147 1.12 -8.57 18.79
CA ILE A 147 -0.08 -9.02 18.08
C ILE A 147 -1.19 -9.30 19.08
N HIS A 148 -2.39 -8.87 18.70
CA HIS A 148 -3.65 -9.21 19.33
C HIS A 148 -4.48 -10.03 18.34
N ILE A 149 -4.93 -11.21 18.76
CA ILE A 149 -5.70 -12.13 17.96
C ILE A 149 -7.03 -12.37 18.68
N GLU A 150 -8.12 -12.04 18.03
CA GLU A 150 -9.47 -12.31 18.51
C GLU A 150 -10.11 -13.39 17.66
N THR A 151 -10.65 -14.41 18.32
CA THR A 151 -11.44 -15.49 17.73
C THR A 151 -12.81 -15.55 18.39
N GLU A 152 -13.68 -16.45 17.95
CA GLU A 152 -14.99 -16.61 18.59
C GLU A 152 -14.91 -17.03 20.07
N THR A 153 -13.84 -17.70 20.47
CA THR A 153 -13.72 -18.36 21.79
C THR A 153 -12.56 -17.84 22.62
N HIS A 154 -11.56 -17.25 21.99
CA HIS A 154 -10.32 -16.86 22.66
C HIS A 154 -9.81 -15.52 22.14
N MET A 155 -9.18 -14.80 23.04
CA MET A 155 -8.37 -13.64 22.78
C MET A 155 -6.92 -13.99 23.15
N LEU A 156 -5.98 -13.80 22.25
CA LEU A 156 -4.56 -14.15 22.43
C LEU A 156 -3.69 -12.92 22.15
N GLU A 157 -2.72 -12.71 23.01
CA GLU A 157 -1.81 -11.59 22.86
C GLU A 157 -0.36 -12.04 23.06
N GLY A 158 0.56 -11.32 22.41
CA GLY A 158 1.98 -11.56 22.59
C GLY A 158 2.84 -10.87 21.55
N TYR A 159 4.12 -11.19 21.57
CA TYR A 159 5.12 -10.67 20.64
C TYR A 159 5.62 -11.77 19.71
N GLY A 160 5.75 -11.41 18.44
CA GLY A 160 6.20 -12.33 17.40
C GLY A 160 5.14 -13.34 17.01
N PHE A 161 4.78 -13.32 15.73
CA PHE A 161 3.73 -14.13 15.15
C PHE A 161 4.24 -14.81 13.89
N VAL A 162 3.86 -16.05 13.68
CA VAL A 162 4.09 -16.80 12.43
C VAL A 162 2.86 -17.65 12.15
N SER A 163 2.41 -17.64 10.90
CA SER A 163 1.26 -18.43 10.43
C SER A 163 1.43 -18.85 9.00
N ASP A 164 0.69 -19.89 8.59
CA ASP A 164 0.43 -20.14 7.17
C ASP A 164 -0.41 -18.99 6.56
N GLU A 165 -0.45 -18.91 5.22
CA GLU A 165 -1.18 -17.84 4.52
C GLU A 165 -2.71 -17.89 4.67
N HIS A 166 -3.23 -19.02 5.17
CA HIS A 166 -4.65 -19.22 5.43
C HIS A 166 -5.01 -18.97 6.90
N LEU A 167 -4.02 -18.63 7.74
CA LEU A 167 -4.21 -18.37 9.17
C LEU A 167 -4.88 -19.53 9.92
N VAL A 168 -4.72 -20.75 9.41
CA VAL A 168 -5.26 -21.97 10.03
C VAL A 168 -4.37 -22.42 11.18
N SER A 169 -3.06 -22.38 10.96
CA SER A 169 -2.06 -22.75 11.95
C SER A 169 -1.16 -21.55 12.24
N TYR A 170 -1.21 -21.06 13.47
CA TYR A 170 -0.38 -19.93 13.88
C TYR A 170 0.29 -20.17 15.23
N ARG A 171 1.38 -19.45 15.46
CA ARG A 171 2.14 -19.49 16.71
C ARG A 171 2.59 -18.10 17.11
N ILE A 172 2.38 -17.77 18.38
CA ILE A 172 2.96 -16.58 19.01
C ILE A 172 4.28 -16.99 19.69
N LYS A 173 5.37 -16.28 19.39
CA LYS A 173 6.72 -16.60 19.91
C LYS A 173 6.82 -16.32 21.41
N LYS A 174 6.24 -15.23 21.86
CA LYS A 174 6.24 -14.79 23.27
C LYS A 174 4.81 -14.40 23.67
N PRO A 175 3.96 -15.37 24.05
CA PRO A 175 2.59 -15.08 24.48
C PRO A 175 2.61 -14.30 25.81
N THR A 176 1.76 -13.30 25.93
CA THR A 176 1.59 -12.49 27.15
C THR A 176 0.25 -12.72 27.82
N GLY A 177 -0.76 -13.18 27.10
CA GLY A 177 -2.09 -13.47 27.62
C GLY A 177 -2.87 -14.41 26.74
N ILE A 178 -3.74 -15.21 27.39
CA ILE A 178 -4.77 -16.02 26.74
C ILE A 178 -6.04 -15.81 27.57
N PHE A 179 -7.05 -15.20 26.97
CA PHE A 179 -8.30 -14.88 27.66
C PHE A 179 -9.47 -15.58 26.99
N PRO A 180 -10.28 -16.37 27.69
CA PRO A 180 -11.52 -16.88 27.12
C PRO A 180 -12.48 -15.71 26.90
N VAL A 181 -13.09 -15.64 25.71
CA VAL A 181 -14.17 -14.67 25.45
C VAL A 181 -15.48 -15.23 25.97
N ASP A 182 -15.84 -14.85 27.20
CA ASP A 182 -17.08 -15.26 27.80
C ASP A 182 -18.22 -14.31 27.37
N ARG A 183 -18.96 -14.68 26.33
CA ARG A 183 -20.08 -13.86 25.81
C ARG A 183 -21.24 -13.71 26.80
N LYS A 184 -21.28 -14.49 27.89
CA LYS A 184 -22.31 -14.37 28.94
C LYS A 184 -22.07 -13.20 29.87
N SER A 185 -20.88 -12.68 30.00
CA SER A 185 -20.58 -11.55 30.89
C SER A 185 -20.99 -10.19 30.35
N LEU A 186 -21.35 -10.09 29.07
CA LEU A 186 -21.85 -8.83 28.47
C LEU A 186 -23.34 -8.58 28.70
N SER A 187 -24.07 -9.54 29.30
CA SER A 187 -25.52 -9.40 29.60
C SER A 187 -25.88 -9.31 31.07
N GLY A 188 -24.92 -9.24 31.98
CA GLY A 188 -25.19 -9.17 33.43
C GLY A 188 -24.13 -8.43 34.21
N GLY A 189 -24.46 -7.24 34.60
CA GLY A 189 -23.85 -6.26 35.46
C GLY A 189 -22.59 -6.60 36.24
N GLY A 190 -21.57 -5.77 36.02
CA GLY A 190 -20.35 -5.70 36.80
C GLY A 190 -19.16 -5.42 35.91
N ALA A 191 -19.05 -4.19 35.42
CA ALA A 191 -17.91 -3.77 34.65
C ALA A 191 -16.64 -3.73 35.54
N PRO A 192 -15.53 -4.40 35.17
CA PRO A 192 -14.22 -3.91 35.56
C PRO A 192 -14.00 -2.56 34.89
N ALA A 193 -13.41 -1.60 35.59
CA ALA A 193 -13.17 -0.26 35.11
C ALA A 193 -12.53 -0.28 33.70
N PRO A 194 -12.96 0.58 32.78
CA PRO A 194 -12.42 0.60 31.45
C PRO A 194 -10.96 0.98 31.54
N VAL A 195 -10.07 0.11 31.12
CA VAL A 195 -8.79 0.56 30.60
C VAL A 195 -9.17 1.38 29.37
N GLU A 196 -8.92 2.68 29.45
CA GLU A 196 -9.25 3.69 28.46
C GLU A 196 -8.69 3.21 27.11
N ALA A 197 -9.60 2.58 26.32
CA ALA A 197 -9.32 2.30 24.94
C ALA A 197 -9.14 3.67 24.28
N ARG A 198 -7.91 4.01 23.93
CA ARG A 198 -7.64 5.16 23.07
C ARG A 198 -8.52 4.98 21.85
N GLU A 199 -9.56 5.79 21.81
CA GLU A 199 -10.42 5.93 20.65
C GLU A 199 -9.53 6.21 19.44
N VAL A 200 -9.40 5.23 18.55
CA VAL A 200 -8.75 5.44 17.26
C VAL A 200 -9.67 6.41 16.53
N PRO A 201 -9.23 7.64 16.22
CA PRO A 201 -10.09 8.57 15.50
C PRO A 201 -10.50 7.90 14.19
N PRO A 202 -11.78 7.96 13.80
CA PRO A 202 -12.22 7.43 12.53
C PRO A 202 -11.42 8.09 11.41
N PRO A 203 -11.04 7.36 10.35
CA PRO A 203 -10.36 7.93 9.22
C PRO A 203 -11.18 9.13 8.72
N PRO A 204 -10.52 10.23 8.30
CA PRO A 204 -11.22 11.44 7.85
C PRO A 204 -12.26 11.05 6.80
N ALA A 205 -13.44 11.68 6.86
CA ALA A 205 -14.64 11.32 6.08
C ALA A 205 -14.40 11.22 4.55
N SER A 206 -13.34 11.85 4.04
CA SER A 206 -12.88 11.74 2.65
C SER A 206 -12.26 10.38 2.28
N GLN A 207 -12.01 9.48 3.25
CA GLN A 207 -11.42 8.15 3.00
C GLN A 207 -12.44 7.01 3.16
N ARG A 208 -13.69 7.29 3.51
CA ARG A 208 -14.74 6.29 3.44
C ARG A 208 -15.13 6.08 1.99
N VAL A 209 -14.48 5.11 1.35
CA VAL A 209 -15.03 4.50 0.13
C VAL A 209 -16.28 3.73 0.57
N MET A 210 -17.45 4.32 0.33
CA MET A 210 -18.73 3.65 0.56
C MET A 210 -18.73 2.34 -0.24
N PRO A 211 -19.22 1.22 0.30
CA PRO A 211 -19.52 0.06 -0.52
C PRO A 211 -20.59 0.47 -1.53
N GLU A 212 -20.26 0.43 -2.80
CA GLU A 212 -21.19 0.60 -3.89
C GLU A 212 -22.21 -0.56 -3.81
N ASN A 213 -23.43 -0.23 -3.39
CA ASN A 213 -24.57 -1.11 -3.54
C ASN A 213 -24.94 -1.14 -5.01
N GLN A 214 -24.61 -2.22 -5.69
CA GLN A 214 -25.39 -2.87 -6.75
C GLN A 214 -24.88 -4.28 -6.99
#